data_54355fa23d8e6d7b79c3047f287bc354
#
_entry.id   54355fa23d8e6d7b79c3047f287bc354
#
_cell.length_a   1.000
_cell.length_b   1.000
_cell.length_c   1.000
_cell.angle_alpha   90.00
_cell.angle_beta   90.00
_cell.angle_gamma   90.00
#
_symmetry.space_group_name_H-M   'P 1'
#
loop_
_entity.id
_entity.type
_entity.pdbx_description
1 polymer ?
#
loop_
_entity_poly.entity_id
_entity_poly.type
_entity_poly.pdbx_seq_one_letter_code
_entity_poly.pdbx_strand_id
1 'polypeptide(L)'
;TRIVHISSHRGGMDVRERLLGYRKAMREAGLEARVVYGDLEEEGGYRAAAEAFRRYPDTTALFAANDQTAFGARLYLYEQGLRVPEDVSLMGFDDIALSAYQIPPLTTVRQPIQDIGIALGRALRAVLAGEVPTLPRLELRLVERASVREVRA
;
A
#
# COMPACT_ATOMS: atom_id res chain seq x y z
N THR A 1 10.52 -15.11 4.28
CA THR A 1 9.74 -14.04 3.59
C THR A 1 10.54 -12.76 3.62
N ARG A 2 10.72 -12.10 2.45
CA ARG A 2 11.52 -10.88 2.29
C ARG A 2 10.63 -9.84 1.63
N ILE A 3 10.12 -8.93 2.46
CA ILE A 3 9.14 -7.92 2.04
C ILE A 3 9.86 -6.59 1.85
N VAL A 4 9.66 -5.94 0.72
CA VAL A 4 10.10 -4.56 0.49
C VAL A 4 8.88 -3.64 0.49
N HIS A 5 8.93 -2.56 1.25
CA HIS A 5 7.93 -1.51 1.20
C HIS A 5 8.34 -0.41 0.21
N ILE A 6 7.48 -0.14 -0.75
CA ILE A 6 7.62 1.01 -1.65
C ILE A 6 6.86 2.18 -1.01
N SER A 7 7.60 3.08 -0.36
CA SER A 7 7.09 4.28 0.29
C SER A 7 7.18 5.50 -0.64
N SER A 8 6.92 6.71 -0.13
CA SER A 8 7.14 7.95 -0.87
C SER A 8 7.65 9.06 0.04
N HIS A 9 8.47 9.95 -0.52
CA HIS A 9 8.85 11.22 0.12
C HIS A 9 7.82 12.33 -0.12
N ARG A 10 6.91 12.15 -1.09
CA ARG A 10 5.87 13.13 -1.48
C ARG A 10 4.57 13.00 -0.69
N GLY A 11 4.43 11.97 0.13
CA GLY A 11 3.22 11.74 0.91
C GLY A 11 3.16 12.58 2.17
N GLY A 12 1.93 12.82 2.64
CA GLY A 12 1.66 13.43 3.93
C GLY A 12 1.89 12.49 5.12
N MET A 13 1.23 12.82 6.24
CA MET A 13 1.31 12.03 7.47
C MET A 13 0.85 10.58 7.27
N ASP A 14 -0.14 10.36 6.41
CA ASP A 14 -0.71 9.05 6.09
C ASP A 14 0.32 8.06 5.49
N VAL A 15 1.17 8.51 4.55
CA VAL A 15 2.25 7.69 3.97
C VAL A 15 3.31 7.38 5.02
N ARG A 16 3.63 8.37 5.87
CA ARG A 16 4.56 8.17 6.98
C ARG A 16 4.03 7.13 7.98
N GLU A 17 2.75 7.20 8.33
CA GLU A 17 2.14 6.23 9.24
C GLU A 17 2.11 4.81 8.67
N ARG A 18 1.87 4.65 7.35
CA ARG A 18 1.99 3.34 6.67
C ARG A 18 3.40 2.78 6.78
N LEU A 19 4.42 3.61 6.53
CA LEU A 19 5.82 3.21 6.68
C LEU A 19 6.17 2.81 8.13
N LEU A 20 5.68 3.56 9.11
CA LEU A 20 5.89 3.23 10.53
C LEU A 20 5.20 1.92 10.91
N GLY A 21 3.97 1.71 10.42
CA GLY A 21 3.24 0.45 10.59
C GLY A 21 3.98 -0.74 9.99
N TYR A 22 4.47 -0.61 8.75
CA TYR A 22 5.30 -1.62 8.11
C TYR A 22 6.55 -1.95 8.94
N ARG A 23 7.32 -0.94 9.35
CA ARG A 23 8.54 -1.13 10.16
C ARG A 23 8.24 -1.81 11.50
N LYS A 24 7.11 -1.46 12.12
CA LYS A 24 6.68 -2.10 13.36
C LYS A 24 6.38 -3.58 13.13
N ALA A 25 5.59 -3.92 12.10
CA ALA A 25 5.25 -5.31 11.78
C ALA A 25 6.49 -6.15 11.45
N MET A 26 7.44 -5.61 10.67
CA MET A 26 8.69 -6.32 10.36
C MET A 26 9.51 -6.59 11.62
N ARG A 27 9.64 -5.61 12.52
CA ARG A 27 10.34 -5.78 13.80
C ARG A 27 9.66 -6.84 14.69
N GLU A 28 8.34 -6.82 14.79
CA GLU A 28 7.58 -7.79 15.59
C GLU A 28 7.70 -9.21 15.04
N ALA A 29 7.86 -9.35 13.71
CA ALA A 29 8.09 -10.61 13.03
C ALA A 29 9.58 -11.06 13.05
N GLY A 30 10.50 -10.27 13.59
CA GLY A 30 11.95 -10.56 13.56
C GLY A 30 12.54 -10.47 12.15
N LEU A 31 11.92 -9.71 11.25
CA LEU A 31 12.33 -9.54 9.86
C LEU A 31 13.01 -8.18 9.63
N GLU A 32 13.90 -8.13 8.65
CA GLU A 32 14.52 -6.88 8.20
C GLU A 32 13.51 -5.99 7.49
N ALA A 33 13.43 -4.71 7.88
CA ALA A 33 12.62 -3.72 7.19
C ALA A 33 13.39 -3.13 6.01
N ARG A 34 12.95 -3.43 4.77
CA ARG A 34 13.53 -2.99 3.51
C ARG A 34 12.62 -1.95 2.86
N VAL A 35 13.15 -0.80 2.53
CA VAL A 35 12.35 0.33 2.01
C VAL A 35 13.02 0.91 0.78
N VAL A 36 12.21 1.18 -0.23
CA VAL A 36 12.54 2.00 -1.39
C VAL A 36 11.50 3.10 -1.56
N TYR A 37 11.74 4.09 -2.42
CA TYR A 37 10.86 5.24 -2.52
C TYR A 37 10.41 5.48 -3.96
N GLY A 38 9.10 5.65 -4.14
CA GLY A 38 8.44 6.15 -5.34
C GLY A 38 7.86 7.55 -5.11
N ASP A 39 6.81 7.89 -5.85
CA ASP A 39 6.16 9.21 -5.82
C ASP A 39 4.62 9.13 -5.68
N LEU A 40 4.07 7.94 -5.39
CA LEU A 40 2.65 7.57 -5.28
C LEU A 40 1.92 7.39 -6.62
N GLU A 41 2.63 7.55 -7.73
CA GLU A 41 2.11 7.35 -9.08
C GLU A 41 2.66 6.04 -9.69
N GLU A 42 2.08 5.61 -10.81
CA GLU A 42 2.45 4.35 -11.47
C GLU A 42 3.90 4.36 -11.95
N GLU A 43 4.36 5.47 -12.55
CA GLU A 43 5.73 5.59 -13.03
C GLU A 43 6.75 5.52 -11.89
N GLY A 44 6.46 6.17 -10.76
CA GLY A 44 7.29 6.07 -9.55
C GLY A 44 7.27 4.68 -8.94
N GLY A 45 6.14 3.99 -9.00
CA GLY A 45 6.00 2.59 -8.59
C GLY A 45 6.85 1.64 -9.41
N TYR A 46 6.87 1.83 -10.74
CA TYR A 46 7.72 1.07 -11.66
C TYR A 46 9.21 1.25 -11.34
N ARG A 47 9.69 2.50 -11.23
CA ARG A 47 11.09 2.79 -10.89
C ARG A 47 11.48 2.26 -9.52
N ALA A 48 10.59 2.38 -8.53
CA ALA A 48 10.84 1.89 -7.18
C ALA A 48 10.89 0.35 -7.13
N ALA A 49 10.09 -0.35 -7.92
CA ALA A 49 10.20 -1.81 -8.05
C ALA A 49 11.55 -2.21 -8.65
N ALA A 50 12.01 -1.55 -9.72
CA ALA A 50 13.33 -1.77 -10.28
C ALA A 50 14.45 -1.56 -9.24
N GLU A 51 14.37 -0.49 -8.46
CA GLU A 51 15.31 -0.21 -7.37
C GLU A 51 15.24 -1.27 -6.26
N ALA A 52 14.03 -1.77 -5.93
CA ALA A 52 13.84 -2.82 -4.95
C ALA A 52 14.59 -4.10 -5.34
N PHE A 53 14.45 -4.57 -6.56
CA PHE A 53 15.14 -5.78 -7.03
C PHE A 53 16.64 -5.56 -7.27
N ARG A 54 17.07 -4.36 -7.62
CA ARG A 54 18.48 -4.02 -7.71
C ARG A 54 19.17 -4.07 -6.34
N ARG A 55 18.51 -3.56 -5.28
CA ARG A 55 19.06 -3.53 -3.90
C ARG A 55 18.86 -4.83 -3.14
N TYR A 56 17.75 -5.49 -3.39
CA TYR A 56 17.30 -6.69 -2.70
C TYR A 56 16.83 -7.74 -3.70
N PRO A 57 17.77 -8.38 -4.44
CA PRO A 57 17.44 -9.32 -5.52
C PRO A 57 16.66 -10.56 -5.04
N ASP A 58 16.65 -10.81 -3.74
CA ASP A 58 15.95 -11.89 -3.06
C ASP A 58 14.52 -11.53 -2.61
N THR A 59 13.95 -10.42 -3.08
CA THR A 59 12.61 -9.94 -2.72
C THR A 59 11.54 -10.96 -3.11
N THR A 60 10.66 -11.31 -2.14
CA THR A 60 9.54 -12.23 -2.33
C THR A 60 8.17 -11.56 -2.22
N ALA A 61 8.12 -10.31 -1.75
CA ALA A 61 6.90 -9.54 -1.67
C ALA A 61 7.19 -8.02 -1.75
N LEU A 62 6.26 -7.29 -2.40
CA LEU A 62 6.21 -5.84 -2.43
C LEU A 62 4.94 -5.36 -1.70
N PHE A 63 5.11 -4.44 -0.75
CA PHE A 63 4.01 -3.68 -0.17
C PHE A 63 4.12 -2.23 -0.63
N ALA A 64 3.22 -1.80 -1.50
CA ALA A 64 3.19 -0.46 -2.05
C ALA A 64 2.41 0.50 -1.15
N ALA A 65 2.84 1.75 -1.09
CA ALA A 65 2.20 2.80 -0.29
C ALA A 65 0.75 3.08 -0.72
N ASN A 66 0.43 2.89 -2.01
CA ASN A 66 -0.93 2.96 -2.55
C ASN A 66 -1.11 2.01 -3.75
N ASP A 67 -2.32 1.91 -4.27
CA ASP A 67 -2.64 1.01 -5.38
C ASP A 67 -2.00 1.46 -6.70
N GLN A 68 -1.90 2.77 -6.98
CA GLN A 68 -1.23 3.29 -8.19
C GLN A 68 0.25 2.89 -8.21
N THR A 69 0.96 3.06 -7.10
CA THR A 69 2.34 2.54 -6.94
C THR A 69 2.41 1.03 -7.18
N ALA A 70 1.43 0.26 -6.68
CA ALA A 70 1.37 -1.19 -6.92
C ALA A 70 1.17 -1.52 -8.41
N PHE A 71 0.38 -0.73 -9.15
CA PHE A 71 0.18 -0.96 -10.59
C PHE A 71 1.48 -0.77 -11.36
N GLY A 72 2.24 0.27 -11.05
CA GLY A 72 3.55 0.49 -11.67
C GLY A 72 4.55 -0.62 -11.32
N ALA A 73 4.60 -1.01 -10.05
CA ALA A 73 5.44 -2.12 -9.60
C ALA A 73 5.10 -3.42 -10.34
N ARG A 74 3.80 -3.67 -10.57
CA ARG A 74 3.34 -4.85 -11.29
C ARG A 74 3.77 -4.85 -12.76
N LEU A 75 3.74 -3.70 -13.44
CA LEU A 75 4.24 -3.58 -14.80
C LEU A 75 5.71 -3.98 -14.87
N TYR A 76 6.54 -3.47 -13.94
CA TYR A 76 7.94 -3.88 -13.83
C TYR A 76 8.09 -5.39 -13.66
N LEU A 77 7.34 -6.00 -12.71
CA LEU A 77 7.40 -7.45 -12.48
C LEU A 77 7.05 -8.24 -13.75
N TYR A 78 6.01 -7.83 -14.47
CA TYR A 78 5.60 -8.45 -15.72
C TYR A 78 6.71 -8.40 -16.79
N GLU A 79 7.36 -7.25 -16.99
CA GLU A 79 8.46 -7.09 -17.95
C GLU A 79 9.69 -7.90 -17.57
N GLN A 80 9.91 -8.17 -16.28
CA GLN A 80 10.98 -9.05 -15.81
C GLN A 80 10.61 -10.55 -15.84
N GLY A 81 9.41 -10.90 -16.31
CA GLY A 81 8.92 -12.27 -16.32
C GLY A 81 8.59 -12.85 -14.93
N LEU A 82 8.47 -11.98 -13.90
CA LEU A 82 8.12 -12.37 -12.55
C LEU A 82 6.60 -12.42 -12.38
N ARG A 83 6.09 -13.59 -12.01
CA ARG A 83 4.66 -13.82 -11.85
C ARG A 83 4.17 -13.36 -10.49
N VAL A 84 2.99 -12.73 -10.49
CA VAL A 84 2.26 -12.37 -9.27
C VAL A 84 1.05 -13.28 -9.13
N PRO A 85 0.88 -14.01 -8.02
CA PRO A 85 1.67 -14.00 -6.79
C PRO A 85 2.78 -15.08 -6.74
N GLU A 86 2.98 -15.91 -7.79
CA GLU A 86 3.78 -17.14 -7.74
C GLU A 86 5.24 -16.88 -7.40
N ASP A 87 5.84 -15.85 -7.99
CA ASP A 87 7.25 -15.49 -7.75
C ASP A 87 7.34 -14.34 -6.73
N VAL A 88 6.45 -13.34 -6.83
CA VAL A 88 6.42 -12.17 -5.95
C VAL A 88 4.99 -11.83 -5.56
N SER A 89 4.69 -11.79 -4.26
CA SER A 89 3.43 -11.25 -3.75
C SER A 89 3.40 -9.73 -3.87
N LEU A 90 2.25 -9.15 -4.22
CA LEU A 90 2.08 -7.71 -4.36
C LEU A 90 0.84 -7.25 -3.59
N MET A 91 1.01 -6.22 -2.74
CA MET A 91 -0.07 -5.61 -1.97
C MET A 91 -0.06 -4.10 -2.13
N GLY A 92 -1.25 -3.50 -2.28
CA GLY A 92 -1.47 -2.06 -2.35
C GLY A 92 -2.12 -1.48 -1.09
N PHE A 93 -2.64 -0.27 -1.24
CA PHE A 93 -3.42 0.46 -0.24
C PHE A 93 -4.36 1.43 -0.98
N ASP A 94 -5.58 1.64 -0.51
CA ASP A 94 -6.69 2.51 -0.89
C ASP A 94 -7.91 1.76 -1.42
N ASP A 95 -7.75 0.61 -2.08
CA ASP A 95 -8.80 -0.17 -2.74
C ASP A 95 -9.57 0.66 -3.78
N ILE A 96 -8.84 1.31 -4.67
CA ILE A 96 -9.45 2.01 -5.79
C ILE A 96 -10.11 1.00 -6.76
N ALA A 97 -11.12 1.43 -7.49
CA ALA A 97 -11.95 0.53 -8.31
C ALA A 97 -11.12 -0.36 -9.27
N LEU A 98 -10.03 0.17 -9.83
CA LEU A 98 -9.16 -0.55 -10.76
C LEU A 98 -8.43 -1.73 -10.12
N SER A 99 -8.26 -1.75 -8.79
CA SER A 99 -7.58 -2.83 -8.07
C SER A 99 -8.27 -4.18 -8.22
N ALA A 100 -9.59 -4.18 -8.36
CA ALA A 100 -10.38 -5.39 -8.60
C ALA A 100 -10.23 -5.95 -10.03
N TYR A 101 -9.82 -5.12 -10.98
CA TYR A 101 -9.70 -5.46 -12.41
C TYR A 101 -8.26 -5.70 -12.85
N GLN A 102 -7.32 -5.71 -11.91
CA GLN A 102 -5.95 -6.13 -12.19
C GLN A 102 -5.88 -7.64 -12.48
N ILE A 103 -4.82 -8.12 -13.12
CA ILE A 103 -4.57 -9.55 -13.39
C ILE A 103 -3.22 -9.93 -12.77
N PRO A 104 -3.19 -10.67 -11.64
CA PRO A 104 -4.35 -11.00 -10.81
C PRO A 104 -4.93 -9.76 -10.09
N PRO A 105 -6.19 -9.84 -9.59
CA PRO A 105 -6.78 -8.78 -8.79
C PRO A 105 -5.93 -8.46 -7.56
N LEU A 106 -5.75 -7.15 -7.28
CA LEU A 106 -4.83 -6.66 -6.26
C LEU A 106 -5.41 -6.78 -4.85
N THR A 107 -4.70 -7.46 -3.95
CA THR A 107 -4.91 -7.40 -2.51
C THR A 107 -4.50 -6.02 -1.99
N THR A 108 -5.35 -5.38 -1.21
CA THR A 108 -5.16 -3.99 -0.78
C THR A 108 -5.87 -3.70 0.53
N VAL A 109 -5.69 -2.50 1.09
CA VAL A 109 -6.40 -2.02 2.27
C VAL A 109 -7.43 -0.99 1.86
N ARG A 110 -8.71 -1.26 2.14
CA ARG A 110 -9.81 -0.32 1.87
C ARG A 110 -9.90 0.75 2.94
N GLN A 111 -9.93 2.00 2.49
CA GLN A 111 -10.30 3.14 3.31
C GLN A 111 -11.83 3.37 3.25
N PRO A 112 -12.50 3.70 4.38
CA PRO A 112 -13.94 3.99 4.39
C PRO A 112 -14.20 5.43 3.90
N ILE A 113 -13.97 5.70 2.61
CA ILE A 113 -13.97 7.05 2.02
C ILE A 113 -15.31 7.77 2.21
N GLN A 114 -16.44 7.05 2.13
CA GLN A 114 -17.77 7.65 2.37
C GLN A 114 -17.92 8.11 3.82
N ASP A 115 -17.50 7.29 4.79
CA ASP A 115 -17.56 7.64 6.21
C ASP A 115 -16.62 8.80 6.53
N ILE A 116 -15.44 8.84 5.90
CA ILE A 116 -14.51 9.98 5.98
C ILE A 116 -15.21 11.26 5.48
N GLY A 117 -15.85 11.22 4.30
CA GLY A 117 -16.57 12.36 3.75
C GLY A 117 -17.71 12.84 4.66
N ILE A 118 -18.50 11.92 5.23
CA ILE A 118 -19.58 12.23 6.18
C ILE A 118 -19.00 12.86 7.45
N ALA A 119 -17.93 12.29 8.01
CA ALA A 119 -17.30 12.79 9.22
C ALA A 119 -16.74 14.21 9.04
N LEU A 120 -16.06 14.46 7.90
CA LEU A 120 -15.55 15.78 7.55
C LEU A 120 -16.67 16.81 7.34
N GLY A 121 -17.75 16.46 6.66
CA GLY A 121 -18.90 17.35 6.49
C GLY A 121 -19.57 17.72 7.84
N ARG A 122 -19.71 16.76 8.73
CA ARG A 122 -20.21 17.01 10.10
C ARG A 122 -19.25 17.89 10.90
N ALA A 123 -17.96 17.64 10.84
CA ALA A 123 -16.94 18.43 11.52
C ALA A 123 -16.93 19.89 11.03
N LEU A 124 -17.00 20.10 9.71
CA LEU A 124 -17.07 21.44 9.14
C LEU A 124 -18.30 22.20 9.64
N ARG A 125 -19.47 21.56 9.65
CA ARG A 125 -20.70 22.16 10.17
C ARG A 125 -20.58 22.57 11.65
N ALA A 126 -19.98 21.72 12.49
CA ALA A 126 -19.74 22.03 13.90
C ALA A 126 -18.82 23.26 14.06
N VAL A 127 -17.71 23.31 13.31
CA VAL A 127 -16.78 24.46 13.32
C VAL A 127 -17.49 25.74 12.90
N LEU A 128 -18.32 25.72 11.87
CA LEU A 128 -19.09 26.89 11.43
C LEU A 128 -20.13 27.33 12.47
N ALA A 129 -20.59 26.44 13.33
CA ALA A 129 -21.49 26.76 14.46
C ALA A 129 -20.73 27.22 15.72
N GLY A 130 -19.40 27.32 15.68
CA GLY A 130 -18.57 27.66 16.85
C GLY A 130 -18.36 26.50 17.83
N GLU A 131 -18.67 25.28 17.43
CA GLU A 131 -18.53 24.08 18.22
C GLU A 131 -17.17 23.39 17.96
N VAL A 132 -16.69 22.61 18.94
CA VAL A 132 -15.50 21.77 18.75
C VAL A 132 -15.91 20.45 18.08
N PRO A 133 -15.40 20.13 16.88
CA PRO A 133 -15.80 18.92 16.19
C PRO A 133 -15.23 17.68 16.86
N THR A 134 -16.02 16.60 16.93
CA THR A 134 -15.55 15.27 17.31
C THR A 134 -15.44 14.42 16.06
N LEU A 135 -14.24 13.85 15.80
CA LEU A 135 -14.01 12.95 14.68
C LEU A 135 -14.11 11.50 15.17
N PRO A 136 -14.89 10.65 14.49
CA PRO A 136 -14.95 9.23 14.82
C PRO A 136 -13.64 8.53 14.42
N ARG A 137 -13.28 7.45 15.13
CA ARG A 137 -12.27 6.53 14.67
C ARG A 137 -12.86 5.68 13.55
N LEU A 138 -12.25 5.71 12.39
CA LEU A 138 -12.67 4.95 11.23
C LEU A 138 -11.76 3.71 11.06
N GLU A 139 -12.36 2.57 10.71
CA GLU A 139 -11.64 1.31 10.57
C GLU A 139 -11.24 1.06 9.12
N LEU A 140 -9.99 0.69 8.93
CA LEU A 140 -9.48 0.16 7.66
C LEU A 140 -9.83 -1.32 7.54
N ARG A 141 -10.02 -1.80 6.30
CA ARG A 141 -10.29 -3.22 6.02
C ARG A 141 -9.30 -3.79 5.03
N LEU A 142 -8.70 -4.93 5.37
CA LEU A 142 -7.95 -5.70 4.38
C LEU A 142 -8.94 -6.30 3.37
N VAL A 143 -8.64 -6.12 2.09
CA VAL A 143 -9.37 -6.70 0.96
C VAL A 143 -8.45 -7.73 0.30
N GLU A 144 -8.58 -8.96 0.71
CA GLU A 144 -7.82 -10.06 0.15
C GLU A 144 -8.32 -10.39 -1.26
N ARG A 145 -7.37 -10.49 -2.21
CA ARG A 145 -7.59 -10.91 -3.58
C ARG A 145 -6.49 -11.91 -3.99
N ALA A 146 -6.14 -11.96 -5.27
CA ALA A 146 -5.27 -13.01 -5.80
C ALA A 146 -3.80 -12.60 -5.97
N SER A 147 -3.39 -11.39 -5.58
CA SER A 147 -2.01 -10.90 -5.76
C SER A 147 -1.05 -11.23 -4.62
N VAL A 148 -1.52 -11.89 -3.59
CA VAL A 148 -0.71 -12.36 -2.44
C VAL A 148 -0.93 -13.85 -2.26
N ARG A 149 0.16 -14.57 -2.00
CA ARG A 149 0.10 -16.00 -1.67
C ARG A 149 0.59 -16.26 -0.25
N GLU A 150 0.09 -17.33 0.33
CA GLU A 150 0.61 -17.88 1.56
C GLU A 150 2.04 -18.41 1.37
N VAL A 151 2.93 -18.10 2.30
CA VAL A 151 4.27 -18.71 2.34
C VAL A 151 4.12 -20.05 3.06
N ARG A 152 4.16 -21.15 2.30
CA ARG A 152 4.29 -22.46 2.93
C ARG A 152 5.65 -22.55 3.61
N ALA A 153 5.62 -22.91 4.88
CA ALA A 153 6.81 -23.16 5.68
C ALA A 153 7.63 -24.32 5.10
#